data_d2acdc440d1fc77a3398bd739eedacad
#
_entry.id   d2acdc440d1fc77a3398bd739eedacad
#
_cell.length_a   1.000
_cell.length_b   1.000
_cell.length_c   1.000
_cell.angle_alpha   90.00
_cell.angle_beta   90.00
_cell.angle_gamma   90.00
#
_symmetry.space_group_name_H-M   'P 1'
#
loop_
_entity.id
_entity.type
_entity.pdbx_description
1 polymer ?
#
loop_
_entity_poly.entity_id
_entity_poly.type
_entity_poly.pdbx_seq_one_letter_code
_entity_poly.pdbx_strand_id
1 'polypeptide(L)'
;FQSGNPEIDDWFHRFAWQNHATGSARVFVATQGPETLGFYALATGAVERIKLPESLKPRRRPDPCPVLLLARLAVDLRAQGRGIGAALLTDALLRTYRLSNDVGFTALLVHCANDRAREFYLNQSSNFVPCPGAENHLVLPLRALREFIDAL
;
A
#
# COMPACT_ATOMS: atom_id res chain seq x y z
N PHE A 1 -19.32 2.90 6.24
CA PHE A 1 -17.90 3.23 6.33
C PHE A 1 -17.63 4.65 5.85
N GLN A 2 -16.95 5.43 6.65
CA GLN A 2 -16.54 6.81 6.32
C GLN A 2 -15.17 7.08 6.93
N SER A 3 -14.16 7.25 6.07
CA SER A 3 -12.78 7.54 6.50
C SER A 3 -12.50 9.03 6.72
N GLY A 4 -13.35 9.89 6.17
CA GLY A 4 -13.10 11.32 6.08
C GLY A 4 -12.53 11.75 4.74
N ASN A 5 -12.19 10.81 3.86
CA ASN A 5 -11.76 11.09 2.49
C ASN A 5 -12.85 10.63 1.52
N PRO A 6 -13.60 11.56 0.90
CA PRO A 6 -14.73 11.23 0.03
C PRO A 6 -14.36 10.34 -1.16
N GLU A 7 -13.19 10.53 -1.76
CA GLU A 7 -12.76 9.71 -2.90
C GLU A 7 -12.53 8.26 -2.51
N ILE A 8 -11.88 8.02 -1.38
CA ILE A 8 -11.63 6.68 -0.87
C ILE A 8 -12.93 6.02 -0.48
N ASP A 9 -13.81 6.76 0.19
CA ASP A 9 -15.11 6.25 0.65
C ASP A 9 -16.02 5.90 -0.53
N ASP A 10 -16.06 6.75 -1.56
CA ASP A 10 -16.80 6.49 -2.78
C ASP A 10 -16.28 5.24 -3.48
N TRP A 11 -14.96 5.11 -3.62
CA TRP A 11 -14.36 3.92 -4.20
C TRP A 11 -14.75 2.66 -3.42
N PHE A 12 -14.69 2.71 -2.10
CA PHE A 12 -15.02 1.56 -1.26
C PHE A 12 -16.47 1.12 -1.44
N HIS A 13 -17.40 2.07 -1.42
CA HIS A 13 -18.83 1.75 -1.53
C HIS A 13 -19.25 1.31 -2.93
N ARG A 14 -18.65 1.87 -3.98
CA ARG A 14 -19.09 1.66 -5.35
C ARG A 14 -18.28 0.62 -6.11
N PHE A 15 -16.99 0.50 -5.83
CA PHE A 15 -16.07 -0.26 -6.68
C PHE A 15 -15.31 -1.38 -5.98
N ALA A 16 -15.19 -1.38 -4.66
CA ALA A 16 -14.35 -2.35 -3.96
C ALA A 16 -14.77 -3.80 -4.22
N TRP A 17 -16.04 -4.09 -4.08
CA TRP A 17 -16.56 -5.44 -4.32
C TRP A 17 -16.34 -5.89 -5.76
N GLN A 18 -16.66 -5.03 -6.73
CA GLN A 18 -16.50 -5.35 -8.13
C GLN A 18 -15.03 -5.59 -8.48
N ASN A 19 -14.14 -4.74 -8.02
CA ASN A 19 -12.70 -4.91 -8.26
C ASN A 19 -12.16 -6.18 -7.62
N HIS A 20 -12.61 -6.49 -6.41
CA HIS A 20 -12.23 -7.73 -5.73
C HIS A 20 -12.75 -8.96 -6.50
N ALA A 21 -14.00 -8.94 -6.90
CA ALA A 21 -14.64 -10.05 -7.60
C ALA A 21 -14.00 -10.33 -8.96
N THR A 22 -13.63 -9.27 -9.70
CA THR A 22 -13.00 -9.41 -11.03
C THR A 22 -11.50 -9.65 -10.97
N GLY A 23 -10.88 -9.54 -9.79
CA GLY A 23 -9.43 -9.68 -9.64
C GLY A 23 -8.63 -8.46 -10.02
N SER A 24 -9.27 -7.31 -10.27
CA SER A 24 -8.57 -6.06 -10.56
C SER A 24 -7.81 -5.52 -9.37
N ALA A 25 -8.28 -5.85 -8.16
CA ALA A 25 -7.60 -5.60 -6.90
C ALA A 25 -8.04 -6.67 -5.91
N ARG A 26 -7.25 -6.87 -4.85
CA ARG A 26 -7.69 -7.65 -3.70
C ARG A 26 -7.93 -6.70 -2.54
N VAL A 27 -9.12 -6.75 -1.97
CA VAL A 27 -9.55 -5.88 -0.87
C VAL A 27 -9.60 -6.70 0.41
N PHE A 28 -8.95 -6.19 1.45
CA PHE A 28 -8.91 -6.79 2.77
C PHE A 28 -9.53 -5.83 3.77
N VAL A 29 -10.40 -6.32 4.61
CA VAL A 29 -11.15 -5.49 5.55
C VAL A 29 -10.88 -5.90 6.99
N ALA A 30 -10.80 -4.91 7.88
CA ALA A 30 -10.82 -5.13 9.32
C ALA A 30 -12.26 -4.89 9.78
N THR A 31 -12.81 -5.86 10.48
CA THR A 31 -14.22 -5.81 10.91
C THR A 31 -14.35 -6.00 12.41
N GLN A 32 -15.42 -5.46 12.96
CA GLN A 32 -15.87 -5.74 14.32
C GLN A 32 -17.38 -6.01 14.26
N GLY A 33 -17.74 -7.29 14.40
CA GLY A 33 -19.11 -7.70 14.12
C GLY A 33 -19.49 -7.37 12.68
N PRO A 34 -20.63 -6.72 12.42
CA PRO A 34 -21.04 -6.32 11.07
C PRO A 34 -20.36 -5.06 10.57
N GLU A 35 -19.58 -4.37 11.41
CA GLU A 35 -18.99 -3.07 11.06
C GLU A 35 -17.62 -3.22 10.42
N THR A 36 -17.39 -2.47 9.32
CA THR A 36 -16.08 -2.32 8.71
C THR A 36 -15.33 -1.19 9.39
N LEU A 37 -14.20 -1.52 10.03
CA LEU A 37 -13.38 -0.54 10.73
C LEU A 37 -12.32 0.09 9.81
N GLY A 38 -11.88 -0.65 8.82
CA GLY A 38 -10.87 -0.18 7.88
C GLY A 38 -10.67 -1.19 6.76
N PHE A 39 -9.90 -0.79 5.75
CA PHE A 39 -9.58 -1.67 4.63
C PHE A 39 -8.29 -1.23 3.94
N TYR A 40 -7.74 -2.13 3.14
CA TYR A 40 -6.72 -1.78 2.15
C TYR A 40 -6.94 -2.60 0.87
N ALA A 41 -6.37 -2.12 -0.23
CA ALA A 41 -6.46 -2.77 -1.52
C ALA A 41 -5.07 -2.97 -2.11
N LEU A 42 -4.79 -4.18 -2.56
CA LEU A 42 -3.55 -4.53 -3.27
C LEU A 42 -3.85 -4.83 -4.73
N ALA A 43 -2.98 -4.35 -5.60
CA ALA A 43 -3.03 -4.62 -7.03
C ALA A 43 -1.60 -4.69 -7.58
N THR A 44 -1.46 -5.05 -8.85
CA THR A 44 -0.16 -4.99 -9.53
C THR A 44 -0.06 -3.70 -10.32
N GLY A 45 1.17 -3.26 -10.55
CA GLY A 45 1.45 -2.09 -11.37
C GLY A 45 2.83 -2.19 -11.99
N ALA A 46 3.17 -1.16 -12.76
CA ALA A 46 4.49 -1.04 -13.36
C ALA A 46 4.92 0.43 -13.30
N VAL A 47 6.20 0.65 -13.02
CA VAL A 47 6.77 1.99 -12.92
C VAL A 47 8.00 2.07 -13.81
N GLU A 48 8.07 3.09 -14.65
CA GLU A 48 9.27 3.36 -15.44
C GLU A 48 10.48 3.54 -14.52
N ARG A 49 11.59 2.90 -14.88
CA ARG A 49 12.79 2.91 -14.05
C ARG A 49 13.25 4.32 -13.69
N ILE A 50 13.11 5.28 -14.61
CA ILE A 50 13.49 6.68 -14.40
C ILE A 50 12.71 7.35 -13.25
N LYS A 51 11.50 6.84 -12.94
CA LYS A 51 10.63 7.35 -11.87
C LYS A 51 10.88 6.69 -10.52
N LEU A 52 11.78 5.72 -10.46
CA LEU A 52 12.16 5.07 -9.21
C LEU A 52 13.32 5.81 -8.53
N PRO A 53 13.44 5.71 -7.19
CA PRO A 53 14.62 6.20 -6.49
C PRO A 53 15.91 5.55 -7.01
N GLU A 54 17.02 6.25 -6.92
CA GLU A 54 18.32 5.75 -7.38
C GLU A 54 18.69 4.39 -6.76
N SER A 55 18.33 4.18 -5.50
CA SER A 55 18.57 2.93 -4.80
C SER A 55 17.88 1.73 -5.46
N LEU A 56 16.89 1.96 -6.31
CA LEU A 56 16.11 0.92 -7.00
C LEU A 56 16.36 0.88 -8.50
N LYS A 57 17.43 1.52 -9.00
CA LYS A 57 17.80 1.53 -10.42
C LYS A 57 19.01 0.66 -10.74
N PRO A 58 19.08 -0.61 -10.33
CA PRO A 58 20.18 -1.48 -10.75
C PRO A 58 20.04 -1.80 -12.23
N ARG A 59 21.19 -1.96 -12.88
CA ARG A 59 21.34 -2.08 -14.33
C ARG A 59 20.56 -3.21 -15.01
N ARG A 60 20.13 -4.23 -14.26
CA ARG A 60 19.51 -5.44 -14.81
C ARG A 60 18.06 -5.63 -14.45
N ARG A 61 17.40 -4.60 -13.90
CA ARG A 61 15.96 -4.68 -13.64
C ARG A 61 15.18 -4.42 -14.90
N PRO A 62 14.00 -5.06 -15.06
CA PRO A 62 13.12 -4.75 -16.17
C PRO A 62 12.71 -3.28 -16.18
N ASP A 63 12.41 -2.75 -17.36
CA ASP A 63 11.88 -1.40 -17.52
C ASP A 63 10.69 -1.47 -18.47
N PRO A 64 9.44 -1.24 -18.03
CA PRO A 64 9.06 -0.77 -16.68
C PRO A 64 9.26 -1.85 -15.61
N CYS A 65 9.46 -1.40 -14.38
CA CYS A 65 9.64 -2.30 -13.24
C CYS A 65 8.30 -2.75 -12.68
N PRO A 66 8.08 -4.05 -12.50
CA PRO A 66 6.86 -4.52 -11.85
C PRO A 66 6.88 -4.16 -10.37
N VAL A 67 5.74 -3.70 -9.85
CA VAL A 67 5.55 -3.37 -8.44
C VAL A 67 4.25 -3.98 -7.94
N LEU A 68 4.18 -4.21 -6.64
CA LEU A 68 2.91 -4.42 -5.98
C LEU A 68 2.42 -3.06 -5.51
N LEU A 69 1.14 -2.77 -5.73
CA LEU A 69 0.56 -1.47 -5.44
C LEU A 69 -0.36 -1.55 -4.23
N LEU A 70 -0.04 -0.81 -3.17
CA LEU A 70 -0.97 -0.52 -2.09
C LEU A 70 -1.74 0.75 -2.48
N ALA A 71 -2.86 0.54 -3.18
CA ALA A 71 -3.57 1.64 -3.82
C ALA A 71 -4.36 2.49 -2.84
N ARG A 72 -4.94 1.83 -1.82
CA ARG A 72 -5.79 2.48 -0.83
C ARG A 72 -5.63 1.81 0.51
N LEU A 73 -5.63 2.62 1.56
CA LEU A 73 -5.69 2.17 2.94
C LEU A 73 -6.44 3.24 3.72
N ALA A 74 -7.49 2.86 4.43
CA ALA A 74 -8.32 3.81 5.16
C ALA A 74 -8.93 3.18 6.40
N VAL A 75 -9.19 4.02 7.41
CA VAL A 75 -9.80 3.64 8.68
C VAL A 75 -11.05 4.49 8.89
N ASP A 76 -12.13 3.86 9.32
CA ASP A 76 -13.38 4.57 9.66
C ASP A 76 -13.10 5.62 10.73
N LEU A 77 -13.74 6.79 10.60
CA LEU A 77 -13.57 7.90 11.55
C LEU A 77 -13.79 7.49 13.00
N ARG A 78 -14.75 6.58 13.24
CA ARG A 78 -15.08 6.09 14.58
C ARG A 78 -14.01 5.19 15.17
N ALA A 79 -13.12 4.66 14.33
CA ALA A 79 -12.09 3.71 14.73
C ALA A 79 -10.68 4.29 14.64
N GLN A 80 -10.51 5.54 14.22
CA GLN A 80 -9.22 6.19 14.14
C GLN A 80 -8.62 6.42 15.52
N GLY A 81 -7.28 6.44 15.59
CA GLY A 81 -6.59 6.62 16.87
C GLY A 81 -6.45 5.34 17.71
N ARG A 82 -6.86 4.20 17.17
CA ARG A 82 -6.82 2.90 17.87
C ARG A 82 -5.75 1.94 17.32
N GLY A 83 -4.87 2.41 16.45
CA GLY A 83 -3.82 1.58 15.85
C GLY A 83 -4.26 0.69 14.71
N ILE A 84 -5.48 0.83 14.21
CA ILE A 84 -6.02 -0.02 13.15
C ILE A 84 -5.29 0.23 11.82
N GLY A 85 -4.97 1.48 11.52
CA GLY A 85 -4.21 1.82 10.31
C GLY A 85 -2.84 1.14 10.29
N ALA A 86 -2.12 1.19 11.40
CA ALA A 86 -0.83 0.53 11.53
C ALA A 86 -0.96 -0.99 11.41
N ALA A 87 -2.00 -1.58 11.99
CA ALA A 87 -2.25 -3.01 11.90
C ALA A 87 -2.59 -3.44 10.46
N LEU A 88 -3.39 -2.64 9.75
CA LEU A 88 -3.69 -2.89 8.34
C LEU A 88 -2.43 -2.82 7.47
N LEU A 89 -1.57 -1.83 7.72
CA LEU A 89 -0.31 -1.72 6.99
C LEU A 89 0.59 -2.93 7.27
N THR A 90 0.72 -3.34 8.52
CA THR A 90 1.49 -4.54 8.87
C THR A 90 0.96 -5.78 8.16
N ASP A 91 -0.35 -5.95 8.09
CA ASP A 91 -0.97 -7.06 7.37
C ASP A 91 -0.65 -6.99 5.86
N ALA A 92 -0.73 -5.80 5.27
CA ALA A 92 -0.38 -5.59 3.87
C ALA A 92 1.08 -5.91 3.59
N LEU A 93 1.99 -5.50 4.48
CA LEU A 93 3.43 -5.77 4.34
C LEU A 93 3.74 -7.27 4.47
N LEU A 94 3.08 -7.96 5.39
CA LEU A 94 3.23 -9.41 5.53
C LEU A 94 2.75 -10.15 4.29
N ARG A 95 1.62 -9.74 3.71
CA ARG A 95 1.12 -10.33 2.46
C ARG A 95 2.07 -10.07 1.30
N THR A 96 2.57 -8.85 1.20
CA THR A 96 3.55 -8.47 0.17
C THR A 96 4.80 -9.33 0.27
N TYR A 97 5.31 -9.53 1.48
CA TYR A 97 6.49 -10.37 1.71
C TYR A 97 6.23 -11.82 1.28
N ARG A 98 5.09 -12.40 1.66
CA ARG A 98 4.72 -13.77 1.26
C ARG A 98 4.62 -13.90 -0.25
N LEU A 99 3.97 -12.94 -0.91
CA LEU A 99 3.85 -12.93 -2.36
C LEU A 99 5.19 -12.83 -3.07
N SER A 100 6.18 -12.16 -2.47
CA SER A 100 7.50 -12.01 -3.06
C SER A 100 8.24 -13.34 -3.24
N ASN A 101 7.80 -14.39 -2.55
CA ASN A 101 8.37 -15.73 -2.72
C ASN A 101 7.82 -16.45 -3.97
N ASP A 102 6.67 -16.04 -4.46
CA ASP A 102 5.96 -16.70 -5.55
C ASP A 102 5.88 -15.85 -6.82
N VAL A 103 5.95 -14.54 -6.69
CA VAL A 103 5.81 -13.60 -7.79
C VAL A 103 6.95 -12.58 -7.73
N GLY A 104 7.58 -12.32 -8.88
CA GLY A 104 8.65 -11.33 -8.98
C GLY A 104 8.13 -9.92 -9.10
N PHE A 105 8.59 -9.02 -8.23
CA PHE A 105 8.37 -7.58 -8.33
C PHE A 105 9.48 -6.85 -7.58
N THR A 106 9.66 -5.57 -7.92
CA THR A 106 10.78 -4.77 -7.44
C THR A 106 10.56 -4.23 -6.04
N ALA A 107 9.34 -3.76 -5.75
CA ALA A 107 9.02 -3.04 -4.52
C ALA A 107 7.51 -2.98 -4.31
N LEU A 108 7.11 -2.56 -3.12
CA LEU A 108 5.75 -2.12 -2.84
C LEU A 108 5.69 -0.62 -3.14
N LEU A 109 4.76 -0.22 -4.01
CA LEU A 109 4.47 1.18 -4.29
C LEU A 109 3.23 1.58 -3.50
N VAL A 110 3.31 2.70 -2.78
CA VAL A 110 2.19 3.22 -2.00
C VAL A 110 1.76 4.55 -2.61
N HIS A 111 0.47 4.66 -2.92
CA HIS A 111 -0.14 5.91 -3.33
C HIS A 111 -0.73 6.61 -2.12
N CYS A 112 -0.18 7.78 -1.78
CA CYS A 112 -0.66 8.58 -0.64
C CYS A 112 -1.76 9.52 -1.12
N ALA A 113 -2.94 9.39 -0.54
CA ALA A 113 -4.10 10.20 -0.94
C ALA A 113 -3.90 11.70 -0.65
N ASN A 114 -3.13 12.02 0.38
CA ASN A 114 -2.86 13.40 0.82
C ASN A 114 -1.60 13.41 1.70
N ASP A 115 -1.23 14.61 2.19
CA ASP A 115 -0.04 14.77 3.03
C ASP A 115 -0.15 14.03 4.36
N ARG A 116 -1.34 13.97 4.93
CA ARG A 116 -1.58 13.24 6.19
C ARG A 116 -1.32 11.74 6.02
N ALA A 117 -1.78 11.15 4.92
CA ALA A 117 -1.51 9.77 4.60
C ALA A 117 0.00 9.54 4.36
N ARG A 118 0.64 10.46 3.66
CA ARG A 118 2.09 10.41 3.42
C ARG A 118 2.87 10.40 4.73
N GLU A 119 2.53 11.27 5.66
CA GLU A 119 3.14 11.31 6.98
C GLU A 119 2.92 10.02 7.74
N PHE A 120 1.72 9.45 7.66
CA PHE A 120 1.42 8.17 8.28
C PHE A 120 2.40 7.09 7.83
N TYR A 121 2.60 6.92 6.53
CA TYR A 121 3.53 5.90 6.01
C TYR A 121 4.97 6.17 6.44
N LEU A 122 5.42 7.42 6.34
CA LEU A 122 6.78 7.80 6.71
C LEU A 122 7.05 7.57 8.20
N ASN A 123 6.03 7.74 9.05
CA ASN A 123 6.15 7.47 10.48
C ASN A 123 6.15 5.98 10.81
N GLN A 124 5.58 5.12 9.96
CA GLN A 124 5.59 3.67 10.19
C GLN A 124 6.95 3.04 9.88
N SER A 125 7.66 3.57 8.90
CA SER A 125 9.01 3.09 8.56
C SER A 125 9.81 4.18 7.86
N SER A 126 11.06 4.36 8.28
CA SER A 126 12.00 5.24 7.61
C SER A 126 12.48 4.70 6.25
N ASN A 127 12.13 3.46 5.93
CA ASN A 127 12.54 2.80 4.68
C ASN A 127 11.62 3.09 3.49
N PHE A 128 10.48 3.76 3.72
CA PHE A 128 9.69 4.30 2.63
C PHE A 128 10.43 5.46 1.97
N VAL A 129 10.60 5.39 0.66
CA VAL A 129 11.38 6.36 -0.10
C VAL A 129 10.49 7.05 -1.13
N PRO A 130 10.49 8.40 -1.18
CA PRO A 130 9.72 9.11 -2.19
C PRO A 130 10.17 8.80 -3.62
N CYS A 131 9.21 8.73 -4.54
CA CYS A 131 9.51 8.62 -5.96
C CYS A 131 9.85 9.98 -6.54
N PRO A 132 10.91 10.10 -7.37
CA PRO A 132 11.25 11.36 -8.00
C PRO A 132 10.08 11.91 -8.84
N GLY A 133 9.74 13.18 -8.63
CA GLY A 133 8.68 13.86 -9.39
C GLY A 133 7.26 13.44 -9.03
N ALA A 134 7.08 12.59 -8.02
CA ALA A 134 5.76 12.12 -7.58
C ALA A 134 5.73 12.12 -6.05
N GLU A 135 5.44 13.28 -5.47
CA GLU A 135 5.47 13.48 -4.01
C GLU A 135 4.52 12.57 -3.24
N ASN A 136 3.40 12.20 -3.87
CA ASN A 136 2.39 11.33 -3.27
C ASN A 136 2.62 9.84 -3.52
N HIS A 137 3.76 9.47 -4.07
CA HIS A 137 4.16 8.07 -4.25
C HIS A 137 5.39 7.75 -3.40
N LEU A 138 5.28 6.70 -2.59
CA LEU A 138 6.39 6.16 -1.82
C LEU A 138 6.63 4.73 -2.25
N VAL A 139 7.88 4.29 -2.22
CA VAL A 139 8.22 2.89 -2.45
C VAL A 139 8.91 2.29 -1.24
N LEU A 140 8.62 1.03 -1.00
CA LEU A 140 9.32 0.22 -0.01
C LEU A 140 10.01 -0.92 -0.76
N PRO A 141 11.35 -0.88 -0.89
CA PRO A 141 12.09 -1.96 -1.55
C PRO A 141 11.91 -3.30 -0.83
N LEU A 142 11.97 -4.40 -1.56
CA LEU A 142 11.81 -5.73 -0.95
C LEU A 142 12.80 -5.99 0.18
N ARG A 143 14.03 -5.53 0.04
CA ARG A 143 15.02 -5.68 1.11
C ARG A 143 14.61 -4.98 2.39
N ALA A 144 14.11 -3.74 2.26
CA ALA A 144 13.62 -2.97 3.41
C ALA A 144 12.36 -3.58 4.00
N LEU A 145 11.50 -4.15 3.16
CA LEU A 145 10.32 -4.90 3.61
C LEU A 145 10.72 -6.09 4.48
N ARG A 146 11.73 -6.83 4.07
CA ARG A 146 12.25 -7.98 4.83
C ARG A 146 12.78 -7.52 6.20
N GLU A 147 13.54 -6.44 6.23
CA GLU A 147 14.05 -5.86 7.49
C GLU A 147 12.91 -5.44 8.42
N PHE A 148 11.87 -4.81 7.87
CA PHE A 148 10.68 -4.42 8.64
C PHE A 148 10.02 -5.63 9.30
N ILE A 149 9.83 -6.70 8.55
CA ILE A 149 9.17 -7.92 9.04
C ILE A 149 10.03 -8.63 10.07
N ASP A 150 11.33 -8.72 9.87
CA ASP A 150 12.26 -9.36 10.81
C ASP A 150 12.33 -8.61 12.15
N ALA A 151 11.97 -7.32 12.17
CA ALA A 151 11.94 -6.50 13.37
C ALA A 151 10.62 -6.57 14.15
N LEU A 152 9.61 -7.25 13.64
CA LEU A 152 8.32 -7.41 14.33
C LEU A 152 8.41 -8.31 15.56
#